data_dbd02ae9c91efd785a0a14e936f9002d
#
_entry.id   dbd02ae9c91efd785a0a14e936f9002d
#
_cell.length_a   1.000
_cell.length_b   1.000
_cell.length_c   1.000
_cell.angle_alpha   90.00
_cell.angle_beta   90.00
_cell.angle_gamma   90.00
#
_symmetry.space_group_name_H-M   'P 1'
#
loop_
_entity.id
_entity.type
_entity.pdbx_description
1 polymer ?
#
loop_
_entity_poly.entity_id
_entity_poly.type
_entity_poly.pdbx_seq_one_letter_code
_entity_poly.pdbx_strand_id
1 'polypeptide(L)'
;SQYGLVQKIDAFGYLDYLKNNPDAQRKHGKVVLVTADTPLKASRGEGKTTTTIALIDALRERGIDAAAVLRQPSMGITAAGSKGGASGGGKASLTHPELIDWGLCGEMGAIEAAQNLLVSFAEKAVDDGKLDTILVPRVSEVPSRSLRQIAVDRGKGNVAERVVLTPTCELMQIVVLSRSMDEIADRVSKMIAGTKDGKAVTFGEFVDLWRITGILSDAVKPAKTETVNG
;
A
#
# COMPACT_ATOMS: atom_id res chain seq x y z
N SER A 1 -1.36 -17.55 7.27
CA SER A 1 0.10 -17.66 7.11
C SER A 1 0.82 -16.73 8.10
N GLN A 2 2.10 -16.95 8.29
CA GLN A 2 2.94 -16.14 9.16
C GLN A 2 4.04 -15.50 8.31
N TYR A 3 4.27 -14.21 8.50
CA TYR A 3 5.37 -13.46 7.90
C TYR A 3 6.23 -12.89 9.04
N GLY A 4 7.39 -13.50 9.30
CA GLY A 4 8.18 -13.18 10.47
C GLY A 4 7.38 -13.37 11.76
N LEU A 5 7.22 -12.30 12.53
CA LEU A 5 6.42 -12.26 13.76
C LEU A 5 4.95 -11.86 13.54
N VAL A 6 4.52 -11.64 12.30
CA VAL A 6 3.18 -11.15 11.97
C VAL A 6 2.34 -12.25 11.35
N GLN A 7 1.10 -12.39 11.81
CA GLN A 7 0.10 -13.24 11.16
C GLN A 7 -0.51 -12.53 9.95
N LYS A 8 -0.66 -13.26 8.85
CA LYS A 8 -1.29 -12.78 7.62
C LYS A 8 -2.67 -13.38 7.45
N ILE A 9 -3.63 -12.55 7.07
CA ILE A 9 -5.00 -12.96 6.76
C ILE A 9 -5.12 -13.18 5.25
N ASP A 10 -5.63 -14.34 4.83
CA ASP A 10 -5.99 -14.58 3.43
C ASP A 10 -7.37 -13.97 3.15
N ALA A 11 -7.36 -12.65 2.85
CA ALA A 11 -8.60 -11.91 2.63
C ALA A 11 -9.32 -12.36 1.36
N PHE A 12 -8.61 -12.68 0.29
CA PHE A 12 -9.23 -13.12 -0.97
C PHE A 12 -9.79 -14.53 -0.85
N GLY A 13 -9.05 -15.46 -0.23
CA GLY A 13 -9.58 -16.79 0.06
C GLY A 13 -10.82 -16.75 0.95
N TYR A 14 -10.88 -15.83 1.92
CA TYR A 14 -12.06 -15.63 2.73
C TYR A 14 -13.24 -15.05 1.92
N LEU A 15 -13.00 -14.11 1.02
CA LEU A 15 -14.05 -13.60 0.12
C LEU A 15 -14.61 -14.69 -0.79
N ASP A 16 -13.75 -15.56 -1.32
CA ASP A 16 -14.20 -16.70 -2.14
C ASP A 16 -14.96 -17.74 -1.32
N TYR A 17 -14.52 -18.00 -0.09
CA TYR A 17 -15.29 -18.83 0.84
C TYR A 17 -16.71 -18.28 1.07
N LEU A 18 -16.86 -16.97 1.31
CA LEU A 18 -18.17 -16.34 1.52
C LEU A 18 -19.06 -16.39 0.27
N LYS A 19 -18.50 -16.25 -0.94
CA LYS A 19 -19.26 -16.40 -2.18
C LYS A 19 -19.84 -17.80 -2.35
N ASN A 20 -19.06 -18.83 -1.96
CA ASN A 20 -19.47 -20.22 -2.10
C ASN A 20 -20.30 -20.73 -0.91
N ASN A 21 -20.39 -19.98 0.18
CA ASN A 21 -21.13 -20.31 1.40
C ASN A 21 -21.95 -19.10 1.87
N PRO A 22 -23.06 -18.76 1.17
CA PRO A 22 -23.87 -17.58 1.50
C PRO A 22 -24.38 -17.58 2.95
N ASP A 23 -24.68 -18.76 3.50
CA ASP A 23 -25.17 -18.92 4.87
C ASP A 23 -24.10 -18.63 5.93
N ALA A 24 -22.81 -18.61 5.55
CA ALA A 24 -21.71 -18.21 6.42
C ALA A 24 -21.60 -16.70 6.59
N GLN A 25 -22.35 -15.93 5.80
CA GLN A 25 -22.38 -14.47 5.94
C GLN A 25 -23.04 -14.10 7.28
N ARG A 26 -22.22 -13.60 8.19
CA ARG A 26 -22.73 -13.10 9.48
C ARG A 26 -23.47 -11.78 9.27
N LYS A 27 -24.34 -11.44 10.26
CA LYS A 27 -24.97 -10.12 10.29
C LYS A 27 -23.89 -9.03 10.21
N HIS A 28 -24.11 -8.05 9.35
CA HIS A 28 -23.20 -6.91 9.23
C HIS A 28 -23.15 -6.15 10.56
N GLY A 29 -21.94 -5.94 11.06
CA GLY A 29 -21.71 -5.06 12.20
C GLY A 29 -21.86 -3.58 11.82
N LYS A 30 -21.79 -2.71 12.79
CA LYS A 30 -21.72 -1.26 12.56
C LYS A 30 -20.33 -0.88 12.05
N VAL A 31 -20.29 0.00 11.06
CA VAL A 31 -19.05 0.56 10.53
C VAL A 31 -18.88 1.98 11.04
N VAL A 32 -17.74 2.28 11.64
CA VAL A 32 -17.36 3.62 12.10
C VAL A 32 -16.16 4.08 11.28
N LEU A 33 -16.31 5.16 10.54
CA LEU A 33 -15.23 5.78 9.78
C LEU A 33 -14.56 6.87 10.64
N VAL A 34 -13.28 6.69 10.94
CA VAL A 34 -12.45 7.72 11.57
C VAL A 34 -11.68 8.47 10.49
N THR A 35 -12.02 9.73 10.32
CA THR A 35 -11.42 10.61 9.31
C THR A 35 -11.00 11.93 9.93
N ALA A 36 -10.30 12.76 9.17
CA ALA A 36 -10.01 14.14 9.51
C ALA A 36 -10.38 15.03 8.33
N ASP A 37 -10.66 16.28 8.60
CA ASP A 37 -10.90 17.30 7.62
C ASP A 37 -9.59 17.68 6.87
N THR A 38 -9.27 18.92 6.70
CA THR A 38 -8.08 19.37 5.96
C THR A 38 -6.82 19.24 6.84
N PRO A 39 -5.72 18.64 6.31
CA PRO A 39 -4.48 18.56 7.07
C PRO A 39 -3.90 19.96 7.32
N LEU A 40 -3.56 20.23 8.57
CA LEU A 40 -2.93 21.48 8.97
C LEU A 40 -1.48 21.52 8.47
N LYS A 41 -1.04 22.64 7.88
CA LYS A 41 0.33 22.83 7.40
C LYS A 41 1.39 22.64 8.49
N ALA A 42 1.05 22.96 9.74
CA ALA A 42 1.93 22.84 10.90
C ALA A 42 1.83 21.50 11.62
N SER A 43 0.80 20.67 11.33
CA SER A 43 0.58 19.40 12.01
C SER A 43 1.32 18.27 11.29
N ARG A 44 2.04 17.46 12.07
CA ARG A 44 2.67 16.23 11.57
C ARG A 44 1.72 15.04 11.50
N GLY A 45 0.48 15.19 11.96
CA GLY A 45 -0.58 14.17 11.95
C GLY A 45 -1.77 14.63 12.80
N GLU A 46 -2.99 14.26 12.40
CA GLU A 46 -4.23 14.62 13.10
C GLU A 46 -4.66 13.52 14.10
N GLY A 47 -3.86 12.45 14.27
CA GLY A 47 -4.13 11.40 15.24
C GLY A 47 -5.23 10.39 14.83
N LYS A 48 -5.60 10.30 13.55
CA LYS A 48 -6.63 9.35 13.09
C LYS A 48 -6.39 7.92 13.55
N THR A 49 -5.17 7.42 13.35
CA THR A 49 -4.78 6.06 13.75
C THR A 49 -4.85 5.88 15.26
N THR A 50 -4.27 6.81 16.04
CA THR A 50 -4.30 6.78 17.51
C THR A 50 -5.74 6.81 18.03
N THR A 51 -6.60 7.65 17.44
CA THR A 51 -8.03 7.72 17.80
C THR A 51 -8.74 6.41 17.48
N THR A 52 -8.43 5.77 16.34
CA THR A 52 -9.03 4.48 15.96
C THR A 52 -8.65 3.39 16.96
N ILE A 53 -7.38 3.31 17.36
CA ILE A 53 -6.88 2.32 18.32
C ILE A 53 -7.54 2.56 19.69
N ALA A 54 -7.57 3.81 20.18
CA ALA A 54 -8.22 4.15 21.44
C ALA A 54 -9.73 3.82 21.44
N LEU A 55 -10.40 4.02 20.32
CA LEU A 55 -11.81 3.67 20.16
C LEU A 55 -12.04 2.16 20.26
N ILE A 56 -11.18 1.35 19.63
CA ILE A 56 -11.27 -0.12 19.72
C ILE A 56 -11.08 -0.57 21.16
N ASP A 57 -10.05 -0.09 21.85
CA ASP A 57 -9.81 -0.42 23.26
C ASP A 57 -11.02 -0.07 24.12
N ALA A 58 -11.56 1.14 23.96
CA ALA A 58 -12.73 1.59 24.74
C ALA A 58 -14.01 0.79 24.43
N LEU A 59 -14.19 0.29 23.23
CA LEU A 59 -15.30 -0.58 22.86
C LEU A 59 -15.15 -1.98 23.48
N ARG A 60 -13.96 -2.55 23.43
CA ARG A 60 -13.66 -3.87 24.00
C ARG A 60 -13.75 -3.88 25.52
N GLU A 61 -13.28 -2.84 26.20
CA GLU A 61 -13.48 -2.66 27.64
C GLU A 61 -14.96 -2.68 28.05
N ARG A 62 -15.87 -2.30 27.14
CA ARG A 62 -17.33 -2.36 27.32
C ARG A 62 -17.94 -3.67 26.87
N GLY A 63 -17.15 -4.69 26.55
CA GLY A 63 -17.61 -5.99 26.05
C GLY A 63 -18.18 -5.97 24.64
N ILE A 64 -17.89 -4.93 23.85
CA ILE A 64 -18.31 -4.84 22.46
C ILE A 64 -17.22 -5.48 21.60
N ASP A 65 -17.60 -6.50 20.81
CA ASP A 65 -16.69 -7.10 19.82
C ASP A 65 -16.43 -6.10 18.68
N ALA A 66 -15.20 -5.61 18.62
CA ALA A 66 -14.79 -4.59 17.68
C ALA A 66 -13.41 -4.89 17.12
N ALA A 67 -13.22 -4.56 15.84
CA ALA A 67 -11.95 -4.65 15.14
C ALA A 67 -11.69 -3.38 14.33
N ALA A 68 -10.42 -3.01 14.17
CA ALA A 68 -10.01 -1.90 13.33
C ALA A 68 -9.38 -2.40 12.03
N VAL A 69 -9.62 -1.66 10.95
CA VAL A 69 -8.88 -1.79 9.70
C VAL A 69 -8.04 -0.53 9.54
N LEU A 70 -6.74 -0.68 9.63
CA LEU A 70 -5.78 0.41 9.52
C LEU A 70 -5.02 0.29 8.21
N ARG A 71 -4.77 1.42 7.55
CA ARG A 71 -3.86 1.45 6.41
C ARG A 71 -2.44 1.66 6.92
N GLN A 72 -1.55 0.74 6.59
CA GLN A 72 -0.13 0.92 6.85
C GLN A 72 0.40 2.11 6.04
N PRO A 73 1.06 3.09 6.67
CA PRO A 73 1.72 4.19 5.97
C PRO A 73 3.11 3.74 5.49
N SER A 74 3.84 4.67 4.89
CA SER A 74 5.29 4.53 4.70
C SER A 74 6.01 4.38 6.05
N MET A 75 7.29 3.98 6.00
CA MET A 75 8.16 3.82 7.15
C MET A 75 8.03 4.98 8.16
N GLY A 76 7.96 4.63 9.44
CA GLY A 76 7.56 5.54 10.49
C GLY A 76 8.58 6.61 10.87
N ILE A 77 8.12 7.56 11.68
CA ILE A 77 8.90 8.67 12.17
C ILE A 77 10.11 8.21 13.00
N THR A 78 9.97 7.12 13.73
CA THR A 78 11.05 6.53 14.57
C THR A 78 12.22 6.06 13.74
N ALA A 79 12.00 5.68 12.51
CA ALA A 79 13.05 5.24 11.60
C ALA A 79 13.76 6.41 10.91
N ALA A 80 13.05 7.45 10.51
CA ALA A 80 13.58 8.52 9.66
C ALA A 80 13.36 9.95 10.19
N GLY A 81 12.85 10.12 11.39
CA GLY A 81 12.57 11.44 11.98
C GLY A 81 11.48 12.23 11.25
N SER A 82 10.72 11.57 10.37
CA SER A 82 9.63 12.16 9.59
C SER A 82 8.27 11.61 10.04
N LYS A 83 7.19 12.14 9.47
CA LYS A 83 5.83 11.63 9.70
C LYS A 83 5.72 10.22 9.12
N GLY A 84 5.11 9.32 9.86
CA GLY A 84 4.83 7.93 9.46
C GLY A 84 4.41 7.13 10.67
N GLY A 85 4.30 5.81 10.49
CA GLY A 85 3.86 4.88 11.51
C GLY A 85 2.34 4.75 11.59
N ALA A 86 1.88 3.57 11.92
CA ALA A 86 0.46 3.24 12.11
C ALA A 86 0.22 2.55 13.45
N SER A 87 1.20 2.56 14.34
CA SER A 87 1.18 1.84 15.60
C SER A 87 0.48 2.57 16.75
N GLY A 88 0.02 3.81 16.52
CA GLY A 88 -0.61 4.64 17.55
C GLY A 88 0.40 5.35 18.43
N GLY A 89 0.09 5.50 19.73
CA GLY A 89 0.99 6.14 20.69
C GLY A 89 0.42 6.22 22.10
N GLY A 90 1.29 6.29 23.08
CA GLY A 90 0.91 6.31 24.48
C GLY A 90 0.20 5.01 24.89
N LYS A 91 -0.95 5.13 25.54
CA LYS A 91 -1.78 3.99 25.94
C LYS A 91 -2.59 3.37 24.77
N ALA A 92 -2.73 4.10 23.68
CA ALA A 92 -3.43 3.66 22.47
C ALA A 92 -2.40 3.21 21.42
N SER A 93 -1.76 2.08 21.64
CA SER A 93 -0.69 1.53 20.82
C SER A 93 -0.99 0.10 20.41
N LEU A 94 -0.42 -0.31 19.27
CA LEU A 94 -0.39 -1.71 18.85
C LEU A 94 0.76 -2.46 19.53
N THR A 95 0.61 -3.78 19.65
CA THR A 95 1.72 -4.65 20.01
C THR A 95 2.75 -4.67 18.88
N HIS A 96 4.02 -4.78 19.23
CA HIS A 96 5.14 -4.76 18.25
C HIS A 96 5.09 -3.58 17.28
N PRO A 97 5.02 -2.33 17.79
CA PRO A 97 4.88 -1.14 16.96
C PRO A 97 6.02 -0.99 15.94
N GLU A 98 7.21 -1.49 16.27
CA GLU A 98 8.38 -1.49 15.38
C GLU A 98 8.14 -2.26 14.08
N LEU A 99 7.42 -3.36 14.12
CA LEU A 99 7.13 -4.16 12.92
C LEU A 99 6.25 -3.38 11.93
N ILE A 100 5.31 -2.62 12.48
CA ILE A 100 4.40 -1.79 11.69
C ILE A 100 5.13 -0.54 11.19
N ASP A 101 5.83 0.16 12.09
CA ASP A 101 6.45 1.45 11.78
C ASP A 101 7.65 1.30 10.83
N TRP A 102 8.34 0.19 10.87
CA TRP A 102 9.48 -0.09 9.98
C TRP A 102 9.10 -0.83 8.69
N GLY A 103 7.82 -1.09 8.46
CA GLY A 103 7.36 -1.74 7.24
C GLY A 103 7.71 -3.23 7.17
N LEU A 104 8.01 -3.88 8.31
CA LEU A 104 8.43 -5.29 8.35
C LEU A 104 7.27 -6.29 8.16
N CYS A 105 6.07 -5.80 7.89
CA CYS A 105 4.91 -6.64 7.56
C CYS A 105 4.90 -7.13 6.10
N GLY A 106 5.73 -6.54 5.23
CA GLY A 106 5.96 -7.01 3.87
C GLY A 106 5.03 -6.44 2.79
N GLU A 107 3.86 -5.91 3.13
CA GLU A 107 2.91 -5.39 2.13
C GLU A 107 3.49 -4.23 1.34
N MET A 108 4.07 -3.26 2.03
CA MET A 108 4.64 -2.07 1.38
C MET A 108 5.86 -2.42 0.54
N GLY A 109 6.75 -3.29 1.04
CA GLY A 109 7.91 -3.76 0.28
C GLY A 109 7.53 -4.49 -1.00
N ALA A 110 6.47 -5.30 -0.98
CA ALA A 110 5.96 -5.97 -2.16
C ALA A 110 5.40 -4.97 -3.19
N ILE A 111 4.66 -3.95 -2.73
CA ILE A 111 4.14 -2.89 -3.62
C ILE A 111 5.30 -2.05 -4.18
N GLU A 112 6.29 -1.69 -3.37
CA GLU A 112 7.49 -0.97 -3.81
C GLU A 112 8.24 -1.75 -4.89
N ALA A 113 8.48 -3.03 -4.67
CA ALA A 113 9.15 -3.90 -5.63
C ALA A 113 8.36 -4.02 -6.94
N ALA A 114 7.05 -4.25 -6.86
CA ALA A 114 6.18 -4.37 -8.04
C ALA A 114 6.10 -3.05 -8.83
N GLN A 115 5.92 -1.91 -8.15
CA GLN A 115 5.86 -0.60 -8.81
C GLN A 115 7.18 -0.24 -9.50
N ASN A 116 8.31 -0.46 -8.83
CA ASN A 116 9.63 -0.17 -9.43
C ASN A 116 9.97 -1.15 -10.57
N LEU A 117 9.47 -2.39 -10.51
CA LEU A 117 9.58 -3.31 -11.63
C LEU A 117 8.74 -2.85 -12.84
N LEU A 118 7.53 -2.31 -12.63
CA LEU A 118 6.73 -1.70 -13.70
C LEU A 118 7.49 -0.53 -14.35
N VAL A 119 8.16 0.32 -13.57
CA VAL A 119 9.01 1.39 -14.11
C VAL A 119 10.14 0.81 -14.96
N SER A 120 10.79 -0.27 -14.53
CA SER A 120 11.86 -0.92 -15.30
C SER A 120 11.35 -1.51 -16.62
N PHE A 121 10.14 -2.06 -16.66
CA PHE A 121 9.50 -2.48 -17.90
C PHE A 121 9.20 -1.29 -18.83
N ALA A 122 8.75 -0.16 -18.26
CA ALA A 122 8.53 1.04 -19.05
C ALA A 122 9.83 1.61 -19.63
N GLU A 123 10.95 1.57 -18.88
CA GLU A 123 12.27 1.94 -19.35
C GLU A 123 12.69 1.07 -20.55
N LYS A 124 12.57 -0.25 -20.40
CA LYS A 124 12.84 -1.16 -21.52
C LYS A 124 11.93 -0.89 -22.72
N ALA A 125 10.67 -0.55 -22.51
CA ALA A 125 9.76 -0.20 -23.59
C ALA A 125 10.17 1.09 -24.32
N VAL A 126 10.84 2.05 -23.64
CA VAL A 126 11.45 3.20 -24.28
C VAL A 126 12.64 2.77 -25.14
N ASP A 127 13.52 1.91 -24.62
CA ASP A 127 14.68 1.39 -25.37
C ASP A 127 14.24 0.60 -26.61
N ASP A 128 13.16 -0.16 -26.49
CA ASP A 128 12.56 -0.94 -27.59
C ASP A 128 11.72 -0.06 -28.56
N GLY A 129 11.64 1.25 -28.33
CA GLY A 129 10.86 2.19 -29.16
C GLY A 129 9.34 2.07 -29.05
N LYS A 130 8.84 1.39 -28.01
CA LYS A 130 7.41 1.24 -27.73
C LYS A 130 6.82 2.42 -26.94
N LEU A 131 7.67 3.15 -26.22
CA LEU A 131 7.32 4.37 -25.50
C LEU A 131 8.26 5.51 -25.87
N ASP A 132 7.77 6.74 -25.86
CA ASP A 132 8.57 7.97 -25.96
C ASP A 132 8.78 8.60 -24.59
N THR A 133 7.79 8.47 -23.69
CA THR A 133 7.84 9.01 -22.33
C THR A 133 7.34 7.98 -21.32
N ILE A 134 7.78 8.12 -20.07
CA ILE A 134 7.28 7.33 -18.93
C ILE A 134 6.50 8.27 -18.04
N LEU A 135 5.28 7.85 -17.64
CA LEU A 135 4.41 8.62 -16.75
C LEU A 135 4.32 8.01 -15.35
N VAL A 136 4.68 6.76 -15.19
CA VAL A 136 4.65 6.04 -13.91
C VAL A 136 5.85 6.45 -13.05
N PRO A 137 5.64 6.96 -11.83
CA PRO A 137 6.73 7.35 -10.95
C PRO A 137 7.38 6.14 -10.26
N ARG A 138 8.65 6.26 -9.92
CA ARG A 138 9.29 5.38 -8.94
C ARG A 138 8.69 5.61 -7.56
N VAL A 139 8.79 4.59 -6.71
CA VAL A 139 8.32 4.70 -5.33
C VAL A 139 9.43 4.34 -4.34
N SER A 140 9.30 4.87 -3.13
CA SER A 140 10.12 4.46 -1.99
C SER A 140 9.28 4.49 -0.71
N GLU A 141 9.46 3.51 0.14
CA GLU A 141 8.90 3.52 1.49
C GLU A 141 9.59 4.55 2.39
N VAL A 142 10.87 4.81 2.14
CA VAL A 142 11.65 5.75 2.93
C VAL A 142 11.19 7.18 2.62
N PRO A 143 10.67 7.93 3.62
CA PRO A 143 10.12 9.25 3.42
C PRO A 143 11.23 10.31 3.29
N SER A 144 12.13 10.13 2.33
CA SER A 144 13.23 11.06 2.07
C SER A 144 12.75 12.23 1.22
N ARG A 145 12.95 13.45 1.73
CA ARG A 145 12.59 14.67 0.99
C ARG A 145 13.54 14.95 -0.17
N SER A 146 14.79 14.54 -0.06
CA SER A 146 15.81 14.72 -1.10
C SER A 146 15.59 13.80 -2.30
N LEU A 147 14.89 12.68 -2.13
CA LEU A 147 14.59 11.74 -3.21
C LEU A 147 13.30 12.04 -3.99
N ARG A 148 12.60 13.14 -3.72
CA ARG A 148 11.36 13.48 -4.42
C ARG A 148 11.55 13.69 -5.92
N GLN A 149 12.75 14.10 -6.32
CA GLN A 149 13.14 14.24 -7.71
C GLN A 149 14.58 13.76 -7.84
N ILE A 150 14.81 12.87 -8.80
CA ILE A 150 16.12 12.31 -9.10
C ILE A 150 16.46 12.61 -10.57
N ALA A 151 17.74 12.69 -10.86
CA ALA A 151 18.22 12.71 -12.25
C ALA A 151 18.64 11.29 -12.62
N VAL A 152 18.03 10.75 -13.66
CA VAL A 152 18.34 9.40 -14.19
C VAL A 152 19.07 9.57 -15.51
N ASP A 153 20.26 9.00 -15.62
CA ASP A 153 20.96 8.93 -16.89
C ASP A 153 20.41 7.76 -17.73
N ARG A 154 19.88 8.09 -18.89
CA ARG A 154 19.35 7.11 -19.86
C ARG A 154 20.26 6.95 -21.08
N GLY A 155 21.54 7.27 -20.96
CA GLY A 155 22.50 7.20 -22.07
C GLY A 155 22.33 8.30 -23.12
N LYS A 156 21.34 9.16 -22.98
CA LYS A 156 21.05 10.34 -23.83
C LYS A 156 21.01 11.65 -23.04
N GLY A 157 21.55 11.62 -21.83
CA GLY A 157 21.49 12.72 -20.86
C GLY A 157 20.54 12.46 -19.69
N ASN A 158 20.65 13.30 -18.67
CA ASN A 158 19.86 13.18 -17.45
C ASN A 158 18.41 13.60 -17.66
N VAL A 159 17.48 12.73 -17.25
CA VAL A 159 16.05 13.00 -17.21
C VAL A 159 15.63 13.11 -15.76
N ALA A 160 14.87 14.15 -15.43
CA ALA A 160 14.30 14.30 -14.09
C ALA A 160 13.11 13.34 -13.91
N GLU A 161 13.19 12.48 -12.91
CA GLU A 161 12.10 11.57 -12.53
C GLU A 161 11.57 11.90 -11.13
N ARG A 162 10.30 11.59 -10.93
CA ARG A 162 9.66 11.74 -9.61
C ARG A 162 9.77 10.42 -8.83
N VAL A 163 10.09 10.55 -7.54
CA VAL A 163 9.94 9.46 -6.57
C VAL A 163 8.80 9.86 -5.62
N VAL A 164 7.80 8.99 -5.49
CA VAL A 164 6.68 9.19 -4.59
C VAL A 164 6.72 8.15 -3.48
N LEU A 165 6.00 8.39 -2.38
CA LEU A 165 5.87 7.40 -1.32
C LEU A 165 5.02 6.22 -1.80
N THR A 166 5.44 5.00 -1.50
CA THR A 166 4.74 3.75 -1.87
C THR A 166 3.24 3.80 -1.59
N PRO A 167 2.76 4.24 -0.39
CA PRO A 167 1.32 4.28 -0.12
C PRO A 167 0.53 5.30 -0.96
N THR A 168 1.19 6.13 -1.76
CA THR A 168 0.53 7.14 -2.61
C THR A 168 0.53 6.78 -4.10
N CYS A 169 1.12 5.65 -4.49
CA CYS A 169 1.15 5.23 -5.89
C CYS A 169 -0.20 4.64 -6.35
N GLU A 170 -0.39 4.59 -7.67
CA GLU A 170 -1.59 4.03 -8.29
C GLU A 170 -1.71 2.53 -8.00
N LEU A 171 -0.60 1.78 -8.05
CA LEU A 171 -0.60 0.35 -7.75
C LEU A 171 -1.13 0.04 -6.35
N MET A 172 -0.79 0.87 -5.34
CA MET A 172 -1.35 0.75 -4.00
C MET A 172 -2.87 0.90 -4.00
N GLN A 173 -3.42 1.84 -4.78
CA GLN A 173 -4.87 2.03 -4.88
C GLN A 173 -5.52 0.82 -5.57
N ILE A 174 -4.90 0.28 -6.60
CA ILE A 174 -5.37 -0.94 -7.27
C ILE A 174 -5.45 -2.10 -6.28
N VAL A 175 -4.38 -2.36 -5.53
CA VAL A 175 -4.32 -3.44 -4.54
C VAL A 175 -5.43 -3.29 -3.48
N VAL A 176 -5.59 -2.09 -2.92
CA VAL A 176 -6.58 -1.83 -1.85
C VAL A 176 -8.03 -1.96 -2.33
N LEU A 177 -8.30 -1.62 -3.59
CA LEU A 177 -9.66 -1.61 -4.15
C LEU A 177 -10.06 -2.91 -4.85
N SER A 178 -9.12 -3.84 -5.06
CA SER A 178 -9.39 -5.10 -5.75
C SER A 178 -9.84 -6.20 -4.81
N ARG A 179 -10.61 -7.14 -5.34
CA ARG A 179 -11.21 -8.27 -4.61
C ARG A 179 -10.65 -9.63 -5.00
N SER A 180 -9.76 -9.66 -6.00
CA SER A 180 -9.07 -10.87 -6.46
C SER A 180 -7.76 -10.51 -7.14
N MET A 181 -6.88 -11.51 -7.31
CA MET A 181 -5.63 -11.34 -8.07
C MET A 181 -5.89 -11.07 -9.55
N ASP A 182 -6.94 -11.67 -10.13
CA ASP A 182 -7.32 -11.43 -11.52
C ASP A 182 -7.78 -9.98 -11.73
N GLU A 183 -8.54 -9.41 -10.76
CA GLU A 183 -8.92 -8.00 -10.80
C GLU A 183 -7.70 -7.07 -10.69
N ILE A 184 -6.71 -7.42 -9.88
CA ILE A 184 -5.43 -6.68 -9.82
C ILE A 184 -4.74 -6.73 -11.18
N ALA A 185 -4.61 -7.91 -11.78
CA ALA A 185 -3.99 -8.07 -13.09
C ALA A 185 -4.71 -7.24 -14.18
N ASP A 186 -6.03 -7.31 -14.23
CA ASP A 186 -6.84 -6.54 -15.17
C ASP A 186 -6.65 -5.02 -14.98
N ARG A 187 -6.67 -4.54 -13.75
CA ARG A 187 -6.47 -3.10 -13.45
C ARG A 187 -5.05 -2.64 -13.77
N VAL A 188 -4.03 -3.43 -13.42
CA VAL A 188 -2.62 -3.12 -13.74
C VAL A 188 -2.40 -3.11 -15.25
N SER A 189 -3.05 -4.01 -16.00
CA SER A 189 -2.99 -4.01 -17.46
C SER A 189 -3.45 -2.69 -18.08
N LYS A 190 -4.39 -2.01 -17.44
CA LYS A 190 -4.99 -0.75 -17.88
C LYS A 190 -4.26 0.51 -17.36
N MET A 191 -3.29 0.34 -16.44
CA MET A 191 -2.46 1.46 -16.02
C MET A 191 -1.69 2.05 -17.19
N ILE A 192 -1.68 3.37 -17.28
CA ILE A 192 -0.91 4.09 -18.30
C ILE A 192 0.57 4.06 -17.91
N ALA A 193 1.38 3.39 -18.72
CA ALA A 193 2.82 3.35 -18.54
C ALA A 193 3.51 4.63 -19.04
N GLY A 194 3.04 5.15 -20.15
CA GLY A 194 3.64 6.30 -20.81
C GLY A 194 2.89 6.71 -22.07
N THR A 195 3.59 7.39 -22.97
CA THR A 195 3.03 7.78 -24.27
C THR A 195 3.90 7.31 -25.42
N LYS A 196 3.26 7.07 -26.58
CA LYS A 196 3.90 6.86 -27.89
C LYS A 196 3.18 7.70 -28.93
N ASP A 197 3.89 8.53 -29.67
CA ASP A 197 3.34 9.44 -30.68
C ASP A 197 2.16 10.27 -30.12
N GLY A 198 2.30 10.74 -28.87
CA GLY A 198 1.29 11.51 -28.16
C GLY A 198 0.07 10.73 -27.66
N LYS A 199 0.01 9.41 -27.85
CA LYS A 199 -1.07 8.54 -27.38
C LYS A 199 -0.65 7.79 -26.12
N ALA A 200 -1.60 7.58 -25.20
CA ALA A 200 -1.36 6.78 -24.04
C ALA A 200 -1.13 5.29 -24.41
N VAL A 201 -0.15 4.69 -23.74
CA VAL A 201 0.18 3.26 -23.85
C VAL A 201 0.07 2.65 -22.47
N THR A 202 -0.60 1.51 -22.35
CA THR A 202 -0.82 0.80 -21.09
C THR A 202 0.18 -0.32 -20.88
N PHE A 203 0.33 -0.77 -19.63
CA PHE A 203 1.21 -1.90 -19.33
C PHE A 203 0.77 -3.20 -20.00
N GLY A 204 -0.53 -3.42 -20.16
CA GLY A 204 -1.07 -4.61 -20.82
C GLY A 204 -0.61 -4.80 -22.27
N GLU A 205 -0.11 -3.74 -22.92
CA GLU A 205 0.36 -3.80 -24.30
C GLU A 205 1.77 -4.42 -24.44
N PHE A 206 2.54 -4.50 -23.32
CA PHE A 206 3.94 -4.96 -23.41
C PHE A 206 4.48 -5.68 -22.17
N VAL A 207 3.69 -5.82 -21.09
CA VAL A 207 4.11 -6.50 -19.86
C VAL A 207 3.33 -7.77 -19.65
N ASP A 208 4.03 -8.86 -19.39
CA ASP A 208 3.42 -10.08 -18.87
C ASP A 208 3.22 -9.93 -17.35
N LEU A 209 1.97 -9.77 -16.95
CA LEU A 209 1.58 -9.33 -15.60
C LEU A 209 1.72 -10.40 -14.51
N TRP A 210 1.94 -11.68 -14.85
CA TRP A 210 2.09 -12.73 -13.85
C TRP A 210 3.23 -12.46 -12.86
N ARG A 211 4.29 -11.77 -13.32
CA ARG A 211 5.41 -11.39 -12.45
C ARG A 211 5.01 -10.34 -11.43
N ILE A 212 4.21 -9.38 -11.84
CA ILE A 212 3.70 -8.31 -10.97
C ILE A 212 2.75 -8.90 -9.94
N THR A 213 1.79 -9.72 -10.37
CA THR A 213 0.84 -10.38 -9.45
C THR A 213 1.53 -11.36 -8.52
N GLY A 214 2.57 -12.06 -8.97
CA GLY A 214 3.40 -12.92 -8.13
C GLY A 214 4.06 -12.14 -6.97
N ILE A 215 4.65 -10.98 -7.24
CA ILE A 215 5.22 -10.11 -6.21
C ILE A 215 4.13 -9.59 -5.26
N LEU A 216 2.97 -9.24 -5.79
CA LEU A 216 1.85 -8.70 -5.00
C LEU A 216 1.11 -9.73 -4.15
N SER A 217 1.41 -11.02 -4.31
CA SER A 217 0.69 -12.10 -3.62
C SER A 217 0.72 -11.97 -2.09
N ASP A 218 1.74 -11.37 -1.52
CA ASP A 218 1.83 -11.08 -0.08
C ASP A 218 1.28 -9.70 0.31
N ALA A 219 1.25 -8.75 -0.63
CA ALA A 219 0.68 -7.43 -0.41
C ALA A 219 -0.84 -7.46 -0.18
N VAL A 220 -1.51 -8.47 -0.74
CA VAL A 220 -2.97 -8.65 -0.61
C VAL A 220 -3.40 -9.38 0.67
N LYS A 221 -2.44 -9.74 1.52
CA LYS A 221 -2.68 -10.42 2.80
C LYS A 221 -2.46 -9.44 3.95
N PRO A 222 -3.52 -8.79 4.49
CA PRO A 222 -3.37 -7.87 5.61
C PRO A 222 -2.71 -8.52 6.81
N ALA A 223 -1.84 -7.77 7.48
CA ALA A 223 -1.24 -8.18 8.74
C ALA A 223 -2.26 -8.06 9.88
N LYS A 224 -2.35 -9.09 10.72
CA LYS A 224 -3.11 -9.07 11.96
C LYS A 224 -2.19 -8.64 13.10
N THR A 225 -2.63 -7.69 13.89
CA THR A 225 -1.99 -7.27 15.13
C THR A 225 -3.04 -7.02 16.21
N GLU A 226 -2.62 -6.81 17.42
CA GLU A 226 -3.48 -6.54 18.58
C GLU A 226 -3.07 -5.22 19.20
N THR A 227 -3.96 -4.63 20.01
CA THR A 227 -3.61 -3.47 20.82
C THR A 227 -2.86 -3.93 22.08
N VAL A 228 -2.14 -3.01 22.73
CA VAL A 228 -1.44 -3.34 24.00
C VAL A 228 -2.42 -3.65 25.14
N ASN A 229 -3.70 -3.37 24.96
CA ASN A 229 -4.76 -3.63 25.92
C ASN A 229 -5.59 -4.89 25.59
N GLY A 230 -5.27 -5.60 24.49
CA GLY A 230 -5.89 -6.88 24.07
C GLY A 230 -6.76 -6.81 22.83
#